data_137c21a40a14c000a1aa19334b05f306
#
_entry.id   137c21a40a14c000a1aa19334b05f306
#
_cell.length_a   1.000
_cell.length_b   1.000
_cell.length_c   1.000
_cell.angle_alpha   90.00
_cell.angle_beta   90.00
_cell.angle_gamma   90.00
#
_symmetry.space_group_name_H-M   'P 1'
#
loop_
_entity.id
_entity.type
_entity.pdbx_description
1 polymer ?
#
loop_
_entity_poly.entity_id
_entity_poly.type
_entity_poly.pdbx_seq_one_letter_code
_entity_poly.pdbx_strand_id
1 'polypeptide(L)'
;FWDVHRHRLAPEVADRIDALIASGQLHFRAGKIAHVAVEPDALAVAWLPRGEAELVTTRAARMINCTGPQGDLLRSSDPLVKRLLGARRIRPDALRLGLDIDRDGHIVDASGRSSEHILAIGPMTRGDLWEVVAVPDIRGQVSALARRLVNAHWTGGEGL
;
A
#
# COMPACT_ATOMS: atom_id res chain seq x y z
N PHE A 1 -6.67 0.41 14.01
CA PHE A 1 -6.45 -0.16 15.35
C PHE A 1 -5.27 -1.13 15.35
N TRP A 2 -5.29 -2.16 14.51
CA TRP A 2 -4.28 -3.23 14.50
C TRP A 2 -2.86 -2.74 14.23
N ASP A 3 -2.65 -1.89 13.26
CA ASP A 3 -1.33 -1.39 12.86
C ASP A 3 -0.60 -0.65 14.00
N VAL A 4 -1.31 0.14 14.81
CA VAL A 4 -0.70 0.85 15.96
C VAL A 4 -0.33 -0.08 17.12
N HIS A 5 -0.92 -1.26 17.19
CA HIS A 5 -0.61 -2.25 18.24
C HIS A 5 0.45 -3.27 17.80
N ARG A 6 0.60 -3.46 16.51
CA ARG A 6 1.50 -4.45 15.93
C ARG A 6 2.94 -3.94 15.78
N HIS A 7 3.11 -2.67 15.37
CA HIS A 7 4.42 -2.08 15.16
C HIS A 7 4.89 -1.36 16.42
N ARG A 8 5.92 -1.92 17.05
CA ARG A 8 6.52 -1.36 18.27
C ARG A 8 7.90 -0.83 17.97
N LEU A 9 8.26 0.27 18.65
CA LEU A 9 9.63 0.77 18.65
C LEU A 9 10.47 -0.02 19.64
N ALA A 10 11.78 -0.15 19.35
CA ALA A 10 12.74 -0.57 20.35
C ALA A 10 12.83 0.49 21.47
N PRO A 11 12.98 0.09 22.75
CA PRO A 11 13.00 1.04 23.86
C PRO A 11 14.00 2.18 23.68
N GLU A 12 15.21 1.87 23.22
CA GLU A 12 16.27 2.87 23.01
C GLU A 12 15.90 3.91 21.94
N VAL A 13 15.12 3.51 20.93
CA VAL A 13 14.62 4.42 19.89
C VAL A 13 13.52 5.32 20.47
N ALA A 14 12.64 4.76 21.29
CA ALA A 14 11.60 5.52 21.97
C ALA A 14 12.21 6.59 22.88
N ASP A 15 13.15 6.21 23.74
CA ASP A 15 13.87 7.12 24.66
C ASP A 15 14.55 8.26 23.90
N ARG A 16 15.17 7.96 22.76
CA ARG A 16 15.80 8.97 21.91
C ARG A 16 14.80 9.94 21.29
N ILE A 17 13.67 9.45 20.85
CA ILE A 17 12.58 10.29 20.31
C ILE A 17 12.06 11.21 21.39
N ASP A 18 11.81 10.70 22.59
CA ASP A 18 11.32 11.48 23.72
C ASP A 18 12.31 12.59 24.12
N ALA A 19 13.61 12.28 24.14
CA ALA A 19 14.66 13.27 24.38
C ALA A 19 14.71 14.37 23.30
N LEU A 20 14.52 14.03 22.02
CA LEU A 20 14.47 15.00 20.92
C LEU A 20 13.22 15.90 21.01
N ILE A 21 12.09 15.34 21.42
CA ILE A 21 10.86 16.11 21.67
C ILE A 21 11.06 17.06 22.84
N ALA A 22 11.60 16.57 23.95
CA ALA A 22 11.83 17.35 25.15
C ALA A 22 12.82 18.52 24.92
N SER A 23 13.83 18.31 24.07
CA SER A 23 14.81 19.35 23.68
C SER A 23 14.27 20.32 22.60
N GLY A 24 13.08 20.09 22.04
CA GLY A 24 12.52 20.90 20.96
C GLY A 24 13.20 20.70 19.59
N GLN A 25 14.03 19.65 19.42
CA GLN A 25 14.64 19.32 18.14
C GLN A 25 13.70 18.53 17.22
N LEU A 26 12.71 17.83 17.79
CA LEU A 26 11.69 17.09 17.05
C LEU A 26 10.30 17.62 17.38
N HIS A 27 9.53 17.91 16.34
CA HIS A 27 8.15 18.34 16.48
C HIS A 27 7.21 17.39 15.74
N PHE A 28 6.21 16.87 16.41
CA PHE A 28 5.06 16.20 15.78
C PHE A 28 3.96 17.22 15.51
N ARG A 29 3.53 17.33 14.27
CA ARG A 29 2.46 18.23 13.86
C ARG A 29 1.38 17.45 13.11
N ALA A 30 0.14 17.55 13.56
CA ALA A 30 -1.00 16.98 12.85
C ALA A 30 -1.49 17.97 11.80
N GLY A 31 -1.61 17.51 10.55
CA GLY A 31 -2.08 18.37 9.46
C GLY A 31 -2.12 17.64 8.13
N LYS A 32 -2.49 18.37 7.08
CA LYS A 32 -2.57 17.86 5.70
C LYS A 32 -1.65 18.69 4.82
N ILE A 33 -0.69 18.03 4.16
CA ILE A 33 0.16 18.68 3.17
C ILE A 33 -0.69 19.05 1.96
N ALA A 34 -0.63 20.32 1.57
CA ALA A 34 -1.35 20.86 0.42
C ALA A 34 -0.49 20.78 -0.85
N HIS A 35 0.73 21.32 -0.77
CA HIS A 35 1.71 21.23 -1.87
C HIS A 35 3.13 21.39 -1.36
N VAL A 36 4.07 21.01 -2.20
CA VAL A 36 5.52 21.19 -1.97
C VAL A 36 6.09 21.90 -3.19
N ALA A 37 6.77 23.00 -2.96
CA ALA A 37 7.52 23.71 -3.98
C ALA A 37 9.02 23.52 -3.76
N VAL A 38 9.78 23.37 -4.86
CA VAL A 38 11.23 23.31 -4.83
C VAL A 38 11.76 24.73 -4.98
N GLU A 39 12.53 25.18 -4.01
CA GLU A 39 13.27 26.45 -4.03
C GLU A 39 14.77 26.18 -4.25
N PRO A 40 15.60 27.17 -4.60
CA PRO A 40 17.03 26.94 -4.87
C PRO A 40 17.76 26.25 -3.71
N ASP A 41 17.45 26.59 -2.47
CA ASP A 41 18.16 26.13 -1.27
C ASP A 41 17.29 25.31 -0.31
N ALA A 42 16.01 25.11 -0.63
CA ALA A 42 15.06 24.46 0.29
C ALA A 42 13.83 23.89 -0.43
N LEU A 43 13.04 23.16 0.33
CA LEU A 43 11.67 22.81 -0.02
C LEU A 43 10.72 23.68 0.79
N ALA A 44 9.77 24.34 0.13
CA ALA A 44 8.67 25.02 0.78
C ALA A 44 7.48 24.08 0.86
N VAL A 45 7.18 23.60 2.06
CA VAL A 45 6.06 22.67 2.34
C VAL A 45 4.89 23.47 2.87
N ALA A 46 3.85 23.65 2.06
CA ALA A 46 2.60 24.25 2.49
C ALA A 46 1.66 23.15 3.01
N TRP A 47 1.18 23.35 4.21
CA TRP A 47 0.32 22.37 4.89
C TRP A 47 -0.72 23.06 5.75
N LEU A 48 -1.87 22.42 5.95
CA LEU A 48 -2.96 22.87 6.79
C LEU A 48 -2.86 22.15 8.14
N PRO A 49 -2.54 22.85 9.24
CA PRO A 49 -2.58 22.26 10.56
C PRO A 49 -3.99 21.78 10.91
N ARG A 50 -4.08 20.73 11.73
CA ARG A 50 -5.38 20.22 12.18
C ARG A 50 -6.09 21.23 13.07
N GLY A 51 -7.31 21.60 12.70
CA GLY A 51 -8.12 22.59 13.42
C GLY A 51 -7.90 24.04 12.99
N GLU A 52 -6.98 24.29 12.07
CA GLU A 52 -6.73 25.62 11.51
C GLU A 52 -7.44 25.79 10.17
N ALA A 53 -7.72 27.05 9.80
CA ALA A 53 -8.30 27.39 8.52
C ALA A 53 -7.27 27.86 7.48
N GLU A 54 -6.07 28.22 7.91
CA GLU A 54 -5.03 28.80 7.09
C GLU A 54 -3.85 27.84 6.86
N LEU A 55 -3.28 27.93 5.66
CA LEU A 55 -2.07 27.20 5.32
C LEU A 55 -0.85 27.82 6.01
N VAL A 56 -0.01 26.96 6.53
CA VAL A 56 1.32 27.32 7.06
C VAL A 56 2.37 26.79 6.10
N THR A 57 3.42 27.55 5.85
CA THR A 57 4.57 27.13 5.05
C THR A 57 5.77 26.85 5.96
N THR A 58 6.30 25.65 5.85
CA THR A 58 7.55 25.25 6.53
C THR A 58 8.64 25.05 5.51
N ARG A 59 9.80 25.67 5.70
CA ARG A 59 10.99 25.44 4.87
C ARG A 59 11.79 24.27 5.43
N ALA A 60 12.19 23.35 4.57
CA ALA A 60 12.94 22.15 4.93
C ALA A 60 14.07 21.89 3.90
N ALA A 61 15.23 21.48 4.38
CA ALA A 61 16.31 21.05 3.50
C ALA A 61 16.00 19.70 2.82
N ARG A 62 15.17 18.87 3.44
CA ARG A 62 14.81 17.54 2.95
C ARG A 62 13.40 17.16 3.40
N MET A 63 12.70 16.44 2.55
CA MET A 63 11.42 15.80 2.86
C MET A 63 11.53 14.31 2.60
N ILE A 64 11.06 13.51 3.56
CA ILE A 64 11.01 12.05 3.44
C ILE A 64 9.56 11.62 3.49
N ASN A 65 9.08 11.03 2.39
CA ASN A 65 7.72 10.52 2.32
C ASN A 65 7.63 9.14 2.97
N CYS A 66 6.97 9.06 4.12
CA CYS A 66 6.74 7.82 4.87
C CYS A 66 5.26 7.41 4.88
N THR A 67 4.44 7.88 3.93
CA THR A 67 2.99 7.59 3.89
C THR A 67 2.65 6.18 3.41
N GLY A 68 3.66 5.39 3.02
CA GLY A 68 3.47 4.05 2.49
C GLY A 68 3.05 4.02 1.01
N PRO A 69 2.92 2.83 0.43
CA PRO A 69 2.49 2.66 -0.96
C PRO A 69 1.01 3.00 -1.14
N GLN A 70 0.67 3.51 -2.32
CA GLN A 70 -0.72 3.75 -2.71
C GLN A 70 -1.40 2.41 -3.04
N GLY A 71 -2.33 1.96 -2.18
CA GLY A 71 -3.12 0.74 -2.39
C GLY A 71 -4.39 0.94 -3.21
N ASP A 72 -4.95 2.16 -3.20
CA ASP A 72 -6.18 2.45 -3.94
C ASP A 72 -5.93 2.45 -5.45
N LEU A 73 -6.41 1.41 -6.14
CA LEU A 73 -6.26 1.23 -7.58
C LEU A 73 -6.87 2.38 -8.38
N LEU A 74 -7.93 3.00 -7.88
CA LEU A 74 -8.61 4.12 -8.55
C LEU A 74 -7.72 5.38 -8.60
N ARG A 75 -6.71 5.45 -7.75
CA ARG A 75 -5.72 6.53 -7.69
C ARG A 75 -4.40 6.16 -8.37
N SER A 76 -4.29 4.94 -8.91
CA SER A 76 -3.09 4.49 -9.60
C SER A 76 -2.84 5.30 -10.88
N SER A 77 -1.59 5.68 -11.11
CA SER A 77 -1.14 6.27 -12.38
C SER A 77 -0.67 5.20 -13.39
N ASP A 78 -0.54 3.95 -12.95
CA ASP A 78 -0.06 2.84 -13.78
C ASP A 78 -0.98 2.60 -14.99
N PRO A 79 -0.44 2.59 -16.24
CA PRO A 79 -1.24 2.44 -17.45
C PRO A 79 -1.95 1.08 -17.55
N LEU A 80 -1.32 -0.01 -17.07
CA LEU A 80 -1.91 -1.35 -17.08
C LEU A 80 -3.12 -1.40 -16.14
N VAL A 81 -2.95 -0.90 -14.91
CA VAL A 81 -4.04 -0.85 -13.92
C VAL A 81 -5.20 -0.03 -14.45
N LYS A 82 -4.93 1.15 -15.01
CA LYS A 82 -5.98 2.00 -15.61
C LYS A 82 -6.72 1.29 -16.75
N ARG A 83 -6.00 0.59 -17.61
CA ARG A 83 -6.59 -0.14 -18.74
C ARG A 83 -7.45 -1.31 -18.26
N LEU A 84 -6.98 -2.07 -17.28
CA LEU A 84 -7.74 -3.19 -16.71
C LEU A 84 -9.01 -2.71 -15.99
N LEU A 85 -8.92 -1.61 -15.23
CA LEU A 85 -10.09 -0.96 -14.61
C LEU A 85 -11.09 -0.47 -15.66
N GLY A 86 -10.62 0.25 -16.69
CA GLY A 86 -11.47 0.75 -17.78
C GLY A 86 -12.14 -0.38 -18.58
N ALA A 87 -11.44 -1.48 -18.79
CA ALA A 87 -11.98 -2.69 -19.42
C ALA A 87 -12.84 -3.55 -18.45
N ARG A 88 -13.04 -3.10 -17.21
CA ARG A 88 -13.82 -3.79 -16.16
C ARG A 88 -13.32 -5.20 -15.84
N ARG A 89 -12.02 -5.48 -16.13
CA ARG A 89 -11.38 -6.78 -15.90
C ARG A 89 -10.89 -6.97 -14.46
N ILE A 90 -10.75 -5.89 -13.72
CA ILE A 90 -10.39 -5.86 -12.29
C ILE A 90 -11.30 -4.89 -11.55
N ARG A 91 -11.42 -5.07 -10.25
CA ARG A 91 -12.01 -4.09 -9.34
C ARG A 91 -11.15 -3.98 -8.06
N PRO A 92 -11.20 -2.83 -7.35
CA PRO A 92 -10.60 -2.72 -6.03
C PRO A 92 -11.35 -3.60 -5.04
N ASP A 93 -10.65 -4.10 -4.01
CA ASP A 93 -11.27 -4.72 -2.85
C ASP A 93 -12.16 -3.73 -2.08
N ALA A 94 -12.99 -4.24 -1.17
CA ALA A 94 -13.97 -3.46 -0.42
C ALA A 94 -13.34 -2.34 0.44
N LEU A 95 -12.09 -2.49 0.86
CA LEU A 95 -11.34 -1.53 1.67
C LEU A 95 -10.45 -0.60 0.84
N ARG A 96 -10.37 -0.80 -0.47
CA ARG A 96 -9.48 -0.09 -1.42
C ARG A 96 -7.99 -0.19 -1.05
N LEU A 97 -7.58 -1.34 -0.57
CA LEU A 97 -6.20 -1.64 -0.22
C LEU A 97 -5.43 -2.35 -1.34
N GLY A 98 -6.14 -2.83 -2.35
CA GLY A 98 -5.59 -3.54 -3.48
C GLY A 98 -6.65 -4.08 -4.43
N LEU A 99 -6.33 -5.20 -5.06
CA LEU A 99 -7.22 -5.97 -5.94
C LEU A 99 -8.16 -6.84 -5.13
N ASP A 100 -9.42 -6.91 -5.57
CA ASP A 100 -10.35 -7.95 -5.12
C ASP A 100 -9.98 -9.28 -5.78
N ILE A 101 -9.79 -10.31 -4.96
CA ILE A 101 -9.41 -11.66 -5.37
C ILE A 101 -10.30 -12.70 -4.73
N ASP A 102 -10.41 -13.85 -5.35
CA ASP A 102 -11.01 -15.01 -4.71
C ASP A 102 -9.99 -15.78 -3.83
N ARG A 103 -10.45 -16.84 -3.18
CA ARG A 103 -9.63 -17.66 -2.27
C ARG A 103 -8.42 -18.31 -2.97
N ASP A 104 -8.48 -18.42 -4.29
CA ASP A 104 -7.45 -19.02 -5.12
C ASP A 104 -6.52 -17.99 -5.75
N GLY A 105 -6.75 -16.71 -5.48
CA GLY A 105 -5.94 -15.59 -5.98
C GLY A 105 -6.28 -15.16 -7.39
N HIS A 106 -7.38 -15.67 -7.98
CA HIS A 106 -7.88 -15.11 -9.23
C HIS A 106 -8.48 -13.73 -8.99
N ILE A 107 -8.17 -12.80 -9.86
CA ILE A 107 -8.74 -11.45 -9.76
C ILE A 107 -10.24 -11.50 -10.02
N VAL A 108 -10.97 -10.65 -9.29
CA VAL A 108 -12.42 -10.49 -9.47
C VAL A 108 -12.71 -9.28 -10.36
N ASP A 109 -13.54 -9.47 -11.36
CA ASP A 109 -13.94 -8.42 -12.32
C ASP A 109 -15.02 -7.50 -11.73
N ALA A 110 -15.37 -6.43 -12.46
CA ALA A 110 -16.38 -5.48 -12.02
C ALA A 110 -17.80 -6.07 -11.87
N SER A 111 -18.06 -7.26 -12.43
CA SER A 111 -19.32 -7.99 -12.28
C SER A 111 -19.32 -8.98 -11.12
N GLY A 112 -18.19 -9.13 -10.44
CA GLY A 112 -18.02 -10.06 -9.32
C GLY A 112 -17.61 -11.47 -9.73
N ARG A 113 -17.16 -11.68 -10.97
CA ARG A 113 -16.71 -12.99 -11.46
C ARG A 113 -15.21 -13.10 -11.37
N SER A 114 -14.73 -14.26 -10.91
CA SER A 114 -13.30 -14.59 -10.89
C SER A 114 -12.78 -14.80 -12.31
N SER A 115 -11.59 -14.33 -12.59
CA SER A 115 -10.90 -14.54 -13.87
C SER A 115 -10.32 -15.95 -13.93
N GLU A 116 -10.50 -16.64 -15.04
CA GLU A 116 -9.87 -17.94 -15.28
C GLU A 116 -8.38 -17.84 -15.62
N HIS A 117 -7.90 -16.65 -16.03
CA HIS A 117 -6.59 -16.49 -16.63
C HIS A 117 -5.66 -15.51 -15.89
N ILE A 118 -6.19 -14.69 -14.98
CA ILE A 118 -5.40 -13.68 -14.31
C ILE A 118 -5.46 -13.92 -12.81
N LEU A 119 -4.27 -14.08 -12.23
CA LEU A 119 -4.07 -14.25 -10.81
C LEU A 119 -3.23 -13.10 -10.27
N ALA A 120 -3.44 -12.76 -9.01
CA ALA A 120 -2.66 -11.76 -8.30
C ALA A 120 -1.97 -12.37 -7.09
N ILE A 121 -0.75 -11.91 -6.84
CA ILE A 121 0.06 -12.28 -5.67
C ILE A 121 0.76 -11.04 -5.11
N GLY A 122 1.17 -11.12 -3.86
CA GLY A 122 1.92 -10.09 -3.17
C GLY A 122 1.05 -8.94 -2.65
N PRO A 123 1.63 -7.77 -2.39
CA PRO A 123 0.98 -6.68 -1.67
C PRO A 123 -0.32 -6.14 -2.30
N MET A 124 -0.54 -6.39 -3.59
CA MET A 124 -1.78 -6.00 -4.26
C MET A 124 -3.00 -6.83 -3.80
N THR A 125 -2.79 -7.94 -3.11
CA THR A 125 -3.85 -8.80 -2.55
C THR A 125 -4.13 -8.52 -1.08
N ARG A 126 -3.61 -7.42 -0.55
CA ARG A 126 -3.66 -7.05 0.87
C ARG A 126 -5.08 -6.88 1.41
N GLY A 127 -6.04 -6.53 0.57
CA GLY A 127 -7.45 -6.40 0.99
C GLY A 127 -8.01 -7.69 1.56
N ASP A 128 -7.65 -8.82 0.95
CA ASP A 128 -8.10 -10.16 1.34
C ASP A 128 -7.06 -10.89 2.20
N LEU A 129 -5.77 -10.63 1.94
CA LEU A 129 -4.63 -11.29 2.59
C LEU A 129 -3.77 -10.24 3.31
N TRP A 130 -4.25 -9.75 4.45
CA TRP A 130 -3.66 -8.61 5.18
C TRP A 130 -2.15 -8.70 5.44
N GLU A 131 -1.64 -9.90 5.73
CA GLU A 131 -0.25 -10.13 6.10
C GLU A 131 0.71 -10.22 4.89
N VAL A 132 0.22 -10.23 3.65
CA VAL A 132 1.03 -10.43 2.42
C VAL A 132 1.77 -9.14 2.03
N VAL A 133 2.61 -8.65 2.95
CA VAL A 133 3.46 -7.46 2.72
C VAL A 133 4.94 -7.75 2.99
N ALA A 134 5.26 -8.84 3.68
CA ALA A 134 6.62 -9.26 3.98
C ALA A 134 7.09 -10.37 3.02
N VAL A 135 8.40 -10.42 2.77
CA VAL A 135 9.00 -11.41 1.85
C VAL A 135 8.66 -12.86 2.19
N PRO A 136 8.66 -13.28 3.47
CA PRO A 136 8.28 -14.66 3.82
C PRO A 136 6.84 -15.02 3.41
N ASP A 137 5.91 -14.09 3.60
CA ASP A 137 4.48 -14.29 3.28
C ASP A 137 4.27 -14.35 1.78
N ILE A 138 4.90 -13.41 1.03
CA ILE A 138 4.88 -13.41 -0.44
C ILE A 138 5.46 -14.71 -0.99
N ARG A 139 6.58 -15.19 -0.42
CA ARG A 139 7.19 -16.47 -0.82
C ARG A 139 6.25 -17.65 -0.59
N GLY A 140 5.55 -17.66 0.54
CA GLY A 140 4.53 -18.67 0.84
C GLY A 140 3.40 -18.67 -0.20
N GLN A 141 2.88 -17.50 -0.52
CA GLN A 141 1.83 -17.31 -1.52
C GLN A 141 2.30 -17.78 -2.92
N VAL A 142 3.49 -17.35 -3.34
CA VAL A 142 4.09 -17.78 -4.63
C VAL A 142 4.24 -19.28 -4.71
N SER A 143 4.76 -19.92 -3.66
CA SER A 143 4.97 -21.38 -3.61
C SER A 143 3.64 -22.15 -3.67
N ALA A 144 2.61 -21.67 -2.98
CA ALA A 144 1.29 -22.25 -3.01
C ALA A 144 0.65 -22.14 -4.39
N LEU A 145 0.73 -20.95 -5.01
CA LEU A 145 0.21 -20.71 -6.35
C LEU A 145 0.94 -21.57 -7.40
N ALA A 146 2.28 -21.64 -7.35
CA ALA A 146 3.06 -22.44 -8.29
C ALA A 146 2.67 -23.94 -8.26
N ARG A 147 2.48 -24.50 -7.05
CA ARG A 147 2.03 -25.90 -6.90
C ARG A 147 0.63 -26.10 -7.50
N ARG A 148 -0.28 -25.17 -7.30
CA ARG A 148 -1.64 -25.28 -7.88
C ARG A 148 -1.62 -25.22 -9.40
N LEU A 149 -0.83 -24.30 -9.98
CA LEU A 149 -0.71 -24.19 -11.43
C LEU A 149 -0.11 -25.45 -12.05
N VAL A 150 0.92 -26.02 -11.42
CA VAL A 150 1.50 -27.30 -11.87
C VAL A 150 0.47 -28.43 -11.77
N ASN A 151 -0.24 -28.55 -10.65
CA ASN A 151 -1.26 -29.59 -10.48
C ASN A 151 -2.43 -29.42 -11.48
N ALA A 152 -2.90 -28.17 -11.69
CA ALA A 152 -3.96 -27.91 -12.66
C ALA A 152 -3.54 -28.26 -14.09
N HIS A 153 -2.28 -27.97 -14.46
CA HIS A 153 -1.74 -28.35 -15.77
C HIS A 153 -1.60 -29.87 -15.90
N TRP A 154 -1.18 -30.54 -14.84
CA TRP A 154 -1.01 -32.00 -14.84
C TRP A 154 -2.36 -32.74 -14.90
N THR A 155 -3.38 -32.23 -14.21
CA THR A 155 -4.72 -32.86 -14.18
C THR A 155 -5.60 -32.46 -15.35
N GLY A 156 -5.30 -31.35 -16.03
CA GLY A 156 -6.02 -30.90 -17.23
C GLY A 156 -5.46 -31.48 -18.54
N GLY A 157 -4.31 -32.15 -18.50
CA GLY A 157 -3.80 -32.94 -19.60
C GLY A 157 -4.57 -34.26 -19.66
N GLU A 158 -5.30 -34.53 -20.74
CA GLU A 158 -5.82 -35.86 -21.02
C GLU A 158 -4.69 -36.87 -20.82
N GLY A 159 -4.97 -37.87 -20.02
CA GLY A 159 -3.97 -38.80 -19.54
C GLY A 159 -3.16 -39.42 -20.69
N LEU A 160 -1.88 -39.51 -20.42
CA LEU A 160 -1.00 -40.46 -21.14
C LEU A 160 -1.48 -41.87 -20.91
#